data_d249db3fa73083f22197b28691798a57
#
_entry.id   d249db3fa73083f22197b28691798a57
#
_cell.length_a   1.000
_cell.length_b   1.000
_cell.length_c   1.000
_cell.angle_alpha   90.00
_cell.angle_beta   90.00
_cell.angle_gamma   90.00
#
_symmetry.space_group_name_H-M   'P 1'
#
loop_
_entity.id
_entity.type
_entity.pdbx_description
1 polymer ?
#
loop_
_entity_poly.entity_id
_entity_poly.type
_entity_poly.pdbx_seq_one_letter_code
_entity_poly.pdbx_strand_id
1 'polypeptide(L)'
;MNDRALKVLEQYDLEILGTRRGRGSYICETPQGLRILCGYQGTEKKAQFQNMVMKKIRSGGYEKVDVILPNREGNLISRDWEENTYVVKEWYQGRECDTSSESEILAAVGNLARLHRLMFLEGEEEFEKSFTAPPMRERMRTQNVELKKIYGFIRKKNHKSDLDRKSVV
;
A
#
# COMPACT_ATOMS: atom_id res chain seq x y z
N MET A 1 -4.29 -14.80 -6.05
CA MET A 1 -5.18 -14.84 -4.87
C MET A 1 -6.34 -15.73 -5.21
N ASN A 2 -6.62 -16.70 -4.42
CA ASN A 2 -7.57 -17.78 -4.69
C ASN A 2 -8.88 -17.50 -3.93
N ASP A 3 -10.01 -18.11 -4.28
CA ASP A 3 -11.32 -17.99 -3.57
C ASP A 3 -11.20 -18.26 -2.05
N ARG A 4 -10.12 -18.93 -1.64
CA ARG A 4 -9.73 -19.15 -0.25
C ARG A 4 -9.55 -17.86 0.55
N ALA A 5 -9.01 -16.80 -0.07
CA ALA A 5 -8.86 -15.50 0.59
C ALA A 5 -10.21 -14.89 0.99
N LEU A 6 -11.28 -15.21 0.26
CA LEU A 6 -12.62 -14.72 0.58
C LEU A 6 -13.16 -15.27 1.90
N LYS A 7 -12.72 -16.47 2.33
CA LYS A 7 -13.07 -17.02 3.64
C LYS A 7 -12.58 -16.17 4.82
N VAL A 8 -11.53 -15.37 4.61
CA VAL A 8 -11.05 -14.43 5.62
C VAL A 8 -12.12 -13.39 5.98
N LEU A 9 -13.03 -13.08 5.05
CA LEU A 9 -14.13 -12.13 5.30
C LEU A 9 -15.10 -12.62 6.39
N GLU A 10 -15.18 -13.94 6.63
CA GLU A 10 -15.97 -14.51 7.71
C GLU A 10 -15.48 -14.09 9.11
N GLN A 11 -14.24 -13.60 9.22
CA GLN A 11 -13.67 -13.07 10.46
C GLN A 11 -14.13 -11.63 10.75
N TYR A 12 -14.83 -10.98 9.83
CA TYR A 12 -15.31 -9.61 9.95
C TYR A 12 -16.82 -9.57 10.18
N ASP A 13 -17.28 -8.51 10.82
CA ASP A 13 -18.70 -8.22 10.95
C ASP A 13 -19.17 -7.39 9.73
N LEU A 14 -19.18 -8.04 8.59
CA LEU A 14 -19.52 -7.42 7.30
C LEU A 14 -20.55 -8.28 6.56
N GLU A 15 -21.62 -7.66 6.12
CA GLU A 15 -22.54 -8.24 5.16
C GLU A 15 -22.00 -8.02 3.76
N ILE A 16 -21.63 -9.11 3.07
CA ILE A 16 -21.08 -9.05 1.71
C ILE A 16 -22.20 -9.26 0.70
N LEU A 17 -22.53 -8.22 -0.04
CA LEU A 17 -23.55 -8.23 -1.09
C LEU A 17 -23.00 -8.79 -2.42
N GLY A 18 -21.71 -8.52 -2.67
CA GLY A 18 -21.04 -8.97 -3.89
C GLY A 18 -19.51 -8.82 -3.77
N THR A 19 -18.81 -9.58 -4.61
CA THR A 19 -17.35 -9.49 -4.69
C THR A 19 -16.89 -9.45 -6.13
N ARG A 20 -15.89 -8.63 -6.43
CA ARG A 20 -15.23 -8.59 -7.73
C ARG A 20 -13.72 -8.58 -7.58
N ARG A 21 -13.04 -9.22 -8.50
CA ARG A 21 -11.58 -9.31 -8.47
C ARG A 21 -10.94 -8.00 -8.95
N GLY A 22 -10.00 -7.48 -8.15
CA GLY A 22 -9.10 -6.38 -8.53
C GLY A 22 -7.68 -6.89 -8.80
N ARG A 23 -6.73 -5.99 -9.03
CA ARG A 23 -5.30 -6.32 -9.17
C ARG A 23 -4.74 -6.79 -7.83
N GLY A 24 -4.62 -8.11 -7.62
CA GLY A 24 -4.09 -8.69 -6.39
C GLY A 24 -4.97 -8.50 -5.14
N SER A 25 -6.27 -8.20 -5.32
CA SER A 25 -7.20 -7.90 -4.25
C SER A 25 -8.62 -8.32 -4.63
N TYR A 26 -9.54 -8.30 -3.65
CA TYR A 26 -10.98 -8.43 -3.89
C TYR A 26 -11.68 -7.16 -3.40
N ILE A 27 -12.50 -6.58 -4.25
CA ILE A 27 -13.38 -5.48 -3.90
C ILE A 27 -14.72 -6.09 -3.50
N CYS A 28 -15.17 -5.75 -2.30
CA CYS A 28 -16.39 -6.27 -1.69
C CYS A 28 -17.40 -5.14 -1.59
N GLU A 29 -18.63 -5.42 -2.02
CA GLU A 29 -19.78 -4.52 -1.87
C GLU A 29 -20.47 -4.83 -0.57
N THR A 30 -20.71 -3.81 0.26
CA THR A 30 -21.42 -3.92 1.55
C THR A 30 -22.47 -2.82 1.65
N PRO A 31 -23.47 -2.95 2.53
CA PRO A 31 -24.44 -1.89 2.78
C PRO A 31 -23.80 -0.55 3.23
N GLN A 32 -22.61 -0.62 3.85
CA GLN A 32 -21.87 0.55 4.32
C GLN A 32 -20.88 1.09 3.27
N GLY A 33 -20.92 0.59 2.02
CA GLY A 33 -20.06 1.00 0.93
C GLY A 33 -19.01 -0.05 0.55
N LEU A 34 -18.05 0.35 -0.26
CA LEU A 34 -17.02 -0.57 -0.77
C LEU A 34 -15.98 -0.90 0.31
N ARG A 35 -15.53 -2.15 0.28
CA ARG A 35 -14.38 -2.65 1.06
C ARG A 35 -13.39 -3.32 0.12
N ILE A 36 -12.12 -3.37 0.51
CA ILE A 36 -11.11 -4.11 -0.23
C ILE A 36 -10.40 -5.10 0.69
N LEU A 37 -10.38 -6.37 0.28
CA LEU A 37 -9.57 -7.40 0.89
C LEU A 37 -8.27 -7.55 0.11
N CYS A 38 -7.14 -7.36 0.76
CA CYS A 38 -5.82 -7.51 0.13
C CYS A 38 -4.84 -8.26 1.04
N GLY A 39 -3.88 -8.95 0.42
CA GLY A 39 -2.76 -9.55 1.16
C GLY A 39 -1.94 -8.46 1.84
N TYR A 40 -1.43 -8.76 3.03
CA TYR A 40 -0.64 -7.82 3.82
C TYR A 40 0.69 -8.45 4.22
N GLN A 41 1.79 -7.73 3.97
CA GLN A 41 3.14 -8.15 4.36
C GLN A 41 3.68 -7.16 5.39
N GLY A 42 3.33 -7.36 6.64
CA GLY A 42 3.78 -6.49 7.72
C GLY A 42 3.37 -7.02 9.08
N THR A 43 3.89 -6.39 10.12
CA THR A 43 3.54 -6.68 11.51
C THR A 43 2.25 -5.98 11.92
N GLU A 44 1.61 -6.46 12.99
CA GLU A 44 0.45 -5.80 13.60
C GLU A 44 0.78 -4.34 14.01
N LYS A 45 1.96 -4.12 14.59
CA LYS A 45 2.43 -2.77 14.94
C LYS A 45 2.51 -1.85 13.72
N LYS A 46 2.93 -2.37 12.56
CA LYS A 46 2.95 -1.60 11.31
C LYS A 46 1.55 -1.30 10.80
N ALA A 47 0.63 -2.26 10.90
CA ALA A 47 -0.78 -2.04 10.53
C ALA A 47 -1.44 -0.99 11.41
N GLN A 48 -1.20 -1.03 12.72
CA GLN A 48 -1.68 -0.03 13.69
C GLN A 48 -1.16 1.37 13.36
N PHE A 49 0.14 1.50 13.07
CA PHE A 49 0.73 2.78 12.66
C PHE A 49 0.09 3.31 11.37
N GLN A 50 -0.01 2.47 10.33
CA GLN A 50 -0.67 2.85 9.09
C GLN A 50 -2.11 3.30 9.32
N ASN A 51 -2.84 2.57 10.15
CA ASN A 51 -4.23 2.87 10.45
C ASN A 51 -4.38 4.19 11.23
N MET A 52 -3.48 4.45 12.17
CA MET A 52 -3.41 5.72 12.90
C MET A 52 -3.19 6.89 11.94
N VAL A 53 -2.22 6.78 11.02
CA VAL A 53 -1.95 7.82 10.01
C VAL A 53 -3.18 8.06 9.12
N MET A 54 -3.84 6.99 8.64
CA MET A 54 -5.04 7.14 7.79
C MET A 54 -6.20 7.80 8.55
N LYS A 55 -6.40 7.45 9.82
CA LYS A 55 -7.41 8.10 10.68
C LYS A 55 -7.09 9.58 10.90
N LYS A 56 -5.82 9.93 11.10
CA LYS A 56 -5.39 11.34 11.24
C LYS A 56 -5.65 12.12 9.94
N ILE A 57 -5.32 11.56 8.79
CA ILE A 57 -5.61 12.18 7.49
C ILE A 57 -7.11 12.42 7.32
N ARG A 58 -7.95 11.45 7.72
CA ARG A 58 -9.42 11.58 7.69
C ARG A 58 -9.91 12.69 8.61
N SER A 59 -9.43 12.76 9.83
CA SER A 59 -9.80 13.82 10.79
C SER A 59 -9.39 15.22 10.32
N GLY A 60 -8.35 15.30 9.47
CA GLY A 60 -7.94 16.52 8.77
C GLY A 60 -8.81 16.89 7.55
N GLY A 61 -9.96 16.21 7.35
CA GLY A 61 -10.94 16.50 6.30
C GLY A 61 -10.59 15.88 4.94
N TYR A 62 -9.79 14.79 4.93
CA TYR A 62 -9.54 14.01 3.72
C TYR A 62 -10.28 12.68 3.80
N GLU A 63 -11.51 12.63 3.29
CA GLU A 63 -12.44 11.53 3.52
C GLU A 63 -12.08 10.22 2.80
N LYS A 64 -11.52 10.31 1.59
CA LYS A 64 -11.21 9.15 0.74
C LYS A 64 -9.88 8.50 1.11
N VAL A 65 -9.85 7.83 2.25
CA VAL A 65 -8.66 7.10 2.75
C VAL A 65 -9.01 5.64 3.05
N ASP A 66 -8.07 4.76 2.82
CA ASP A 66 -8.20 3.31 2.97
C ASP A 66 -7.89 2.85 4.40
N VAL A 67 -8.71 3.25 5.35
CA VAL A 67 -8.60 2.85 6.76
C VAL A 67 -8.79 1.34 6.89
N ILE A 68 -7.90 0.68 7.66
CA ILE A 68 -8.00 -0.76 7.94
C ILE A 68 -9.12 -0.99 8.96
N LEU A 69 -9.99 -1.94 8.66
CA LEU A 69 -11.07 -2.37 9.54
C LEU A 69 -10.56 -3.48 10.48
N PRO A 70 -10.89 -3.43 11.77
CA PRO A 70 -10.59 -4.54 12.67
C PRO A 70 -11.51 -5.73 12.36
N ASN A 71 -11.01 -6.93 12.58
CA ASN A 71 -11.81 -8.15 12.58
C ASN A 71 -12.63 -8.25 13.89
N ARG A 72 -13.44 -9.31 14.05
CA ARG A 72 -14.30 -9.53 15.25
C ARG A 72 -13.51 -9.64 16.55
N GLU A 73 -12.23 -10.00 16.48
CA GLU A 73 -11.33 -10.08 17.63
C GLU A 73 -10.64 -8.73 17.93
N GLY A 74 -10.84 -7.72 17.10
CA GLY A 74 -10.21 -6.40 17.23
C GLY A 74 -8.84 -6.29 16.55
N ASN A 75 -8.34 -7.34 15.90
CA ASN A 75 -7.07 -7.35 15.20
C ASN A 75 -7.20 -6.68 13.81
N LEU A 76 -6.18 -5.94 13.39
CA LEU A 76 -6.16 -5.33 12.06
C LEU A 76 -5.73 -6.31 10.96
N ILE A 77 -4.96 -7.33 11.32
CA ILE A 77 -4.51 -8.38 10.41
C ILE A 77 -5.32 -9.65 10.68
N SER A 78 -5.85 -10.23 9.62
CA SER A 78 -6.50 -11.54 9.63
C SER A 78 -5.65 -12.57 8.90
N ARG A 79 -5.80 -13.84 9.26
CA ARG A 79 -5.05 -14.94 8.65
C ARG A 79 -5.99 -15.97 8.06
N ASP A 80 -5.56 -16.57 6.96
CA ASP A 80 -6.20 -17.78 6.47
C ASP A 80 -5.59 -19.02 7.16
N TRP A 81 -6.09 -20.19 6.84
CA TRP A 81 -5.64 -21.47 7.41
C TRP A 81 -4.20 -21.85 6.97
N GLU A 82 -3.64 -21.21 5.96
CA GLU A 82 -2.23 -21.37 5.52
C GLU A 82 -1.31 -20.30 6.14
N GLU A 83 -1.79 -19.54 7.13
CA GLU A 83 -1.07 -18.42 7.77
C GLU A 83 -0.77 -17.23 6.85
N ASN A 84 -1.38 -17.18 5.66
CA ASN A 84 -1.29 -15.99 4.83
C ASN A 84 -2.04 -14.82 5.49
N THR A 85 -1.44 -13.65 5.47
CA THR A 85 -1.95 -12.47 6.15
C THR A 85 -2.70 -11.54 5.22
N TYR A 86 -3.83 -11.03 5.70
CA TYR A 86 -4.74 -10.16 4.96
C TYR A 86 -5.21 -9.00 5.82
N VAL A 87 -5.62 -7.92 5.15
CA VAL A 87 -6.34 -6.80 5.76
C VAL A 87 -7.57 -6.48 4.93
N VAL A 88 -8.63 -6.05 5.62
CA VAL A 88 -9.80 -5.46 4.98
C VAL A 88 -9.74 -3.96 5.24
N LYS A 89 -9.92 -3.16 4.18
CA LYS A 89 -9.89 -1.71 4.27
C LYS A 89 -11.16 -1.12 3.71
N GLU A 90 -11.49 0.07 4.17
CA GLU A 90 -12.46 0.89 3.46
C GLU A 90 -11.96 1.19 2.04
N TRP A 91 -12.90 1.26 1.10
CA TRP A 91 -12.57 1.55 -0.29
C TRP A 91 -13.57 2.54 -0.89
N TYR A 92 -13.17 3.16 -1.95
CA TYR A 92 -13.99 4.15 -2.64
C TYR A 92 -13.90 3.97 -4.14
N GLN A 93 -14.94 4.40 -4.84
CA GLN A 93 -14.94 4.42 -6.29
C GLN A 93 -14.19 5.66 -6.79
N GLY A 94 -13.36 5.46 -7.80
CA GLY A 94 -12.58 6.52 -8.43
C GLY A 94 -12.03 6.06 -9.76
N ARG A 95 -11.47 6.99 -10.52
CA ARG A 95 -10.70 6.73 -11.73
C ARG A 95 -9.26 7.22 -11.56
N GLU A 96 -8.37 6.68 -12.35
CA GLU A 96 -7.00 7.16 -12.42
C GLU A 96 -6.96 8.57 -13.07
N CYS A 97 -5.96 9.37 -12.69
CA CYS A 97 -5.69 10.67 -13.27
C CYS A 97 -5.30 10.51 -14.75
N ASP A 98 -5.89 11.31 -15.62
CA ASP A 98 -5.43 11.42 -17.00
C ASP A 98 -4.18 12.27 -17.06
N THR A 99 -3.04 11.63 -17.32
CA THR A 99 -1.73 12.28 -17.42
C THR A 99 -1.56 13.14 -18.67
N SER A 100 -2.50 13.13 -19.60
CA SER A 100 -2.56 14.04 -20.74
C SER A 100 -3.27 15.36 -20.40
N SER A 101 -4.01 15.42 -19.29
CA SER A 101 -4.76 16.59 -18.84
C SER A 101 -3.96 17.40 -17.83
N GLU A 102 -3.53 18.61 -18.22
CA GLU A 102 -2.81 19.53 -17.33
C GLU A 102 -3.60 19.85 -16.06
N SER A 103 -4.90 20.10 -16.18
CA SER A 103 -5.76 20.38 -15.03
C SER A 103 -5.85 19.22 -14.03
N GLU A 104 -5.85 17.97 -14.52
CA GLU A 104 -5.84 16.80 -13.63
C GLU A 104 -4.49 16.58 -12.97
N ILE A 105 -3.39 16.86 -13.68
CA ILE A 105 -2.05 16.81 -13.09
C ILE A 105 -1.93 17.85 -11.97
N LEU A 106 -2.35 19.10 -12.20
CA LEU A 106 -2.32 20.15 -11.19
C LEU A 106 -3.19 19.79 -9.97
N ALA A 107 -4.37 19.23 -10.19
CA ALA A 107 -5.24 18.74 -9.13
C ALA A 107 -4.59 17.61 -8.32
N ALA A 108 -3.92 16.65 -9.00
CA ALA A 108 -3.21 15.55 -8.34
C ALA A 108 -2.03 16.06 -7.50
N VAL A 109 -1.24 17.00 -8.00
CA VAL A 109 -0.12 17.62 -7.26
C VAL A 109 -0.64 18.42 -6.05
N GLY A 110 -1.69 19.20 -6.22
CA GLY A 110 -2.33 19.92 -5.11
C GLY A 110 -2.85 18.97 -4.02
N ASN A 111 -3.45 17.84 -4.44
CA ASN A 111 -3.92 16.80 -3.56
C ASN A 111 -2.77 16.13 -2.78
N LEU A 112 -1.67 15.82 -3.45
CA LEU A 112 -0.46 15.27 -2.83
C LEU A 112 0.12 16.24 -1.78
N ALA A 113 0.19 17.53 -2.10
CA ALA A 113 0.66 18.56 -1.17
C ALA A 113 -0.23 18.67 0.08
N ARG A 114 -1.55 18.52 -0.08
CA ARG A 114 -2.50 18.47 1.04
C ARG A 114 -2.27 17.24 1.90
N LEU A 115 -2.10 16.06 1.29
CA LEU A 115 -1.79 14.83 2.01
C LEU A 115 -0.49 14.94 2.82
N HIS A 116 0.58 15.45 2.25
CA HIS A 116 1.85 15.63 2.94
C HIS A 116 1.72 16.49 4.20
N ARG A 117 0.91 17.56 4.16
CA ARG A 117 0.64 18.37 5.35
C ARG A 117 -0.11 17.61 6.43
N LEU A 118 -1.10 16.79 6.05
CA LEU A 118 -1.90 16.00 6.99
C LEU A 118 -1.12 14.81 7.57
N MET A 119 -0.10 14.33 6.86
CA MET A 119 0.76 13.23 7.30
C MET A 119 1.87 13.67 8.26
N PHE A 120 2.01 14.97 8.51
CA PHE A 120 2.98 15.46 9.50
C PHE A 120 2.54 15.06 10.91
N LEU A 121 3.35 14.22 11.56
CA LEU A 121 3.10 13.68 12.90
C LEU A 121 3.97 14.43 13.91
N GLU A 122 3.34 15.15 14.85
CA GLU A 122 4.05 15.74 16.00
C GLU A 122 3.81 14.86 17.23
N GLY A 123 4.85 14.58 18.00
CA GLY A 123 4.73 13.94 19.31
C GLY A 123 4.55 12.41 19.33
N GLU A 124 4.65 11.74 18.20
CA GLU A 124 4.52 10.27 18.09
C GLU A 124 5.89 9.56 18.08
N GLU A 125 6.77 9.92 19.02
CA GLU A 125 8.17 9.48 19.07
C GLU A 125 8.36 7.95 19.04
N GLU A 126 7.45 7.19 19.62
CA GLU A 126 7.56 5.73 19.67
C GLU A 126 7.40 5.12 18.26
N PHE A 127 6.46 5.64 17.48
CA PHE A 127 6.25 5.20 16.09
C PHE A 127 7.32 5.77 15.17
N GLU A 128 7.77 6.99 15.41
CA GLU A 128 8.81 7.65 14.63
C GLU A 128 10.10 6.83 14.62
N LYS A 129 10.57 6.39 15.78
CA LYS A 129 11.76 5.53 15.92
C LYS A 129 11.61 4.16 15.25
N SER A 130 10.40 3.60 15.25
CA SER A 130 10.14 2.24 14.73
C SER A 130 9.96 2.18 13.22
N PHE A 131 9.48 3.28 12.59
CA PHE A 131 9.08 3.29 11.18
C PHE A 131 9.76 4.38 10.34
N THR A 132 10.70 5.13 10.92
CA THR A 132 11.50 6.08 10.16
C THR A 132 12.30 5.35 9.09
N ALA A 133 12.00 5.65 7.83
CA ALA A 133 12.80 5.14 6.73
C ALA A 133 14.14 5.88 6.67
N PRO A 134 15.23 5.22 6.26
CA PRO A 134 16.49 5.90 6.04
C PRO A 134 16.29 7.04 5.02
N PRO A 135 17.04 8.15 5.16
CA PRO A 135 16.91 9.30 4.28
C PRO A 135 16.97 8.89 2.80
N MET A 136 16.16 9.52 1.96
CA MET A 136 16.09 9.22 0.52
C MET A 136 17.48 9.17 -0.12
N ARG A 137 18.38 10.06 0.30
CA ARG A 137 19.77 10.10 -0.18
C ARG A 137 20.52 8.81 0.09
N GLU A 138 20.35 8.20 1.26
CA GLU A 138 21.00 6.93 1.62
C GLU A 138 20.41 5.77 0.81
N ARG A 139 19.09 5.73 0.66
CA ARG A 139 18.43 4.73 -0.17
C ARG A 139 18.90 4.79 -1.62
N MET A 140 18.97 5.99 -2.21
CA MET A 140 19.48 6.19 -3.56
C MET A 140 20.96 5.79 -3.67
N ARG A 141 21.77 6.11 -2.66
CA ARG A 141 23.19 5.71 -2.64
C ARG A 141 23.34 4.19 -2.63
N THR A 142 22.58 3.50 -1.78
CA THR A 142 22.61 2.02 -1.73
C THR A 142 22.18 1.42 -3.06
N GLN A 143 21.07 1.88 -3.65
CA GLN A 143 20.60 1.43 -4.94
C GLN A 143 21.63 1.68 -6.06
N ASN A 144 22.27 2.85 -6.07
CA ASN A 144 23.33 3.14 -7.04
C ASN A 144 24.55 2.23 -6.90
N VAL A 145 24.90 1.84 -5.67
CA VAL A 145 26.00 0.89 -5.43
C VAL A 145 25.63 -0.49 -5.99
N GLU A 146 24.41 -0.95 -5.75
CA GLU A 146 23.90 -2.21 -6.27
C GLU A 146 23.84 -2.21 -7.81
N LEU A 147 23.30 -1.15 -8.40
CA LEU A 147 23.29 -0.99 -9.87
C LEU A 147 24.69 -1.04 -10.47
N LYS A 148 25.66 -0.36 -9.86
CA LYS A 148 27.06 -0.41 -10.30
C LYS A 148 27.66 -1.82 -10.21
N LYS A 149 27.31 -2.59 -9.17
CA LYS A 149 27.73 -4.00 -9.05
C LYS A 149 27.12 -4.86 -10.17
N ILE A 150 25.83 -4.71 -10.41
CA ILE A 150 25.10 -5.43 -11.48
C ILE A 150 25.69 -5.04 -12.84
N TYR A 151 25.89 -3.76 -13.10
CA TYR A 151 26.50 -3.26 -14.32
C TYR A 151 27.90 -3.86 -14.52
N GLY A 152 28.75 -3.85 -13.48
CA GLY A 152 30.08 -4.44 -13.51
C GLY A 152 30.05 -5.95 -13.79
N PHE A 153 29.08 -6.67 -13.24
CA PHE A 153 28.87 -8.09 -13.50
C PHE A 153 28.47 -8.34 -14.96
N ILE A 154 27.47 -7.60 -15.47
CA ILE A 154 27.00 -7.74 -16.86
C ILE A 154 28.12 -7.42 -17.87
N ARG A 155 28.92 -6.38 -17.57
CA ARG A 155 30.04 -5.99 -18.45
C ARG A 155 31.11 -7.07 -18.58
N LYS A 156 31.32 -7.86 -17.52
CA LYS A 156 32.32 -8.96 -17.49
C LYS A 156 31.80 -10.27 -18.09
N LYS A 157 30.52 -10.36 -18.39
CA LYS A 157 29.88 -11.56 -18.93
C LYS A 157 30.33 -11.81 -20.37
N ASN A 158 30.88 -13.00 -20.67
CA ASN A 158 31.35 -13.37 -22.00
C ASN A 158 30.20 -13.55 -23.00
N HIS A 159 29.05 -14.08 -22.56
CA HIS A 159 27.81 -14.21 -23.33
C HIS A 159 26.73 -13.34 -22.75
N LYS A 160 26.32 -12.30 -23.46
CA LYS A 160 25.25 -11.36 -23.05
C LYS A 160 23.94 -11.75 -23.69
N SER A 161 22.91 -11.89 -22.90
CA SER A 161 21.53 -12.00 -23.37
C SER A 161 21.04 -10.65 -23.94
N ASP A 162 19.93 -10.65 -24.66
CA ASP A 162 19.32 -9.41 -25.18
C ASP A 162 18.92 -8.43 -24.06
N LEU A 163 18.58 -8.95 -22.90
CA LEU A 163 18.28 -8.15 -21.71
C LEU A 163 19.56 -7.50 -21.15
N ASP A 164 20.67 -8.24 -21.08
CA ASP A 164 21.96 -7.71 -20.64
C ASP A 164 22.45 -6.58 -21.57
N ARG A 165 22.20 -6.70 -22.88
CA ARG A 165 22.59 -5.68 -23.89
C ARG A 165 21.80 -4.40 -23.73
N LYS A 166 20.50 -4.48 -23.43
CA LYS A 166 19.61 -3.32 -23.21
C LYS A 166 19.90 -2.58 -21.90
N SER A 167 20.47 -3.26 -20.89
CA SER A 167 20.80 -2.69 -19.59
C SER A 167 22.12 -1.91 -19.55
N VAL A 168 22.87 -1.87 -20.65
CA VAL A 168 24.22 -1.27 -20.75
C VAL A 168 24.21 0.02 -21.60
N VAL A 169 23.04 0.42 -22.10
CA VAL A 169 22.89 1.68 -22.86
C VAL A 169 22.51 2.83 -21.93
#